data_c2da0d3579608243db8eff8a9739d230
#
_entry.id   c2da0d3579608243db8eff8a9739d230
#
_cell.length_a   1.000
_cell.length_b   1.000
_cell.length_c   1.000
_cell.angle_alpha   90.00
_cell.angle_beta   90.00
_cell.angle_gamma   90.00
#
_symmetry.space_group_name_H-M   'P 1'
#
loop_
_entity.id
_entity.type
_entity.pdbx_description
1 polymer ?
#
loop_
_entity_poly.entity_id
_entity_poly.type
_entity_poly.pdbx_seq_one_letter_code
_entity_poly.pdbx_strand_id
1 'polypeptide(L)'
;MKILTFYINDKKYGVSIDHIITIEKNDRKITDIPKTNPIIRGVVNVRSRICPVIDLRMYLESTENELNEEKKLILFEINERNGALLVDNTDNIMDVDSTNIEEFESERVKTKVVNQDNDVFVLIDINDFDTFLDN
;
A
#
# COMPACT_ATOMS: atom_id res chain seq x y z
N MET A 1 -16.83 -6.70 -2.49
CA MET A 1 -15.39 -6.57 -2.17
C MET A 1 -15.19 -5.41 -1.21
N LYS A 2 -14.52 -5.64 -0.11
CA LYS A 2 -14.22 -4.58 0.85
C LYS A 2 -12.86 -3.98 0.57
N ILE A 3 -12.83 -2.66 0.46
CA ILE A 3 -11.65 -1.89 0.07
C ILE A 3 -11.30 -0.93 1.19
N LEU A 4 -10.03 -0.94 1.60
CA LEU A 4 -9.47 0.09 2.47
C LEU A 4 -9.00 1.23 1.57
N THR A 5 -9.50 2.44 1.81
CA THR A 5 -9.07 3.61 1.08
C THR A 5 -8.03 4.39 1.87
N PHE A 6 -7.09 4.98 1.16
CA PHE A 6 -5.98 5.72 1.76
C PHE A 6 -5.51 6.83 0.82
N TYR A 7 -4.69 7.72 1.34
CA TYR A 7 -4.19 8.88 0.59
C TYR A 7 -2.68 8.84 0.47
N ILE A 8 -2.23 9.20 -0.73
CA ILE A 8 -0.84 9.55 -1.03
C ILE A 8 -0.88 10.97 -1.58
N ASN A 9 -0.31 11.92 -0.86
CA ASN A 9 -0.56 13.35 -1.10
C ASN A 9 -2.08 13.58 -1.03
N ASP A 10 -2.63 14.25 -2.01
CA ASP A 10 -4.07 14.52 -2.07
C ASP A 10 -4.83 13.51 -2.92
N LYS A 11 -4.16 12.45 -3.38
CA LYS A 11 -4.77 11.44 -4.24
C LYS A 11 -5.26 10.26 -3.42
N LYS A 12 -6.43 9.77 -3.79
CA LYS A 12 -7.05 8.63 -3.14
C LYS A 12 -6.75 7.34 -3.89
N TYR A 13 -6.45 6.31 -3.12
CA TYR A 13 -6.21 4.96 -3.60
C TYR A 13 -6.98 3.97 -2.75
N GLY A 14 -7.08 2.75 -3.21
CA GLY A 14 -7.71 1.70 -2.44
C GLY A 14 -6.97 0.37 -2.58
N VAL A 15 -7.16 -0.49 -1.60
CA VAL A 15 -6.58 -1.82 -1.58
C VAL A 15 -7.58 -2.78 -0.94
N SER A 16 -7.67 -4.02 -1.48
CA SER A 16 -8.54 -5.01 -0.88
C SER A 16 -8.09 -5.35 0.54
N ILE A 17 -9.03 -5.50 1.46
CA ILE A 17 -8.69 -5.85 2.84
C ILE A 17 -8.32 -7.32 3.03
N ASP A 18 -8.44 -8.16 1.99
CA ASP A 18 -8.26 -9.60 2.11
C ASP A 18 -6.87 -10.01 2.64
N HIS A 19 -5.86 -9.21 2.36
CA HIS A 19 -4.48 -9.49 2.80
C HIS A 19 -4.01 -8.55 3.90
N ILE A 20 -4.87 -7.64 4.36
CA ILE A 20 -4.48 -6.66 5.37
C ILE A 20 -4.55 -7.28 6.75
N ILE A 21 -3.51 -7.09 7.53
CA ILE A 21 -3.45 -7.55 8.92
C ILE A 21 -3.93 -6.46 9.86
N THR A 22 -3.32 -5.28 9.74
CA THR A 22 -3.63 -4.15 10.63
C THR A 22 -3.10 -2.84 10.03
N ILE A 23 -3.58 -1.73 10.56
CA ILE A 23 -3.11 -0.39 10.22
C ILE A 23 -2.51 0.20 11.49
N GLU A 24 -1.29 0.70 11.39
CA GLU A 24 -0.58 1.25 12.55
C GLU A 24 0.05 2.59 12.22
N LYS A 25 0.25 3.40 13.24
CA LYS A 25 1.00 4.64 13.10
C LYS A 25 2.47 4.31 12.85
N ASN A 26 3.15 5.16 12.10
CA ASN A 26 4.58 5.02 11.91
C ASN A 26 5.34 5.59 13.11
N ASP A 27 5.14 4.99 14.26
CA ASP A 27 5.82 5.35 15.51
C ASP A 27 6.98 4.41 15.84
N ARG A 28 7.28 3.48 14.93
CA ARG A 28 8.37 2.52 15.07
C ARG A 28 9.57 2.98 14.26
N LYS A 29 10.74 2.60 14.74
CA LYS A 29 11.97 2.87 14.00
C LYS A 29 12.05 1.97 12.77
N ILE A 30 12.16 2.59 11.60
CA ILE A 30 12.44 1.89 10.36
C ILE A 30 13.96 1.77 10.25
N THR A 31 14.44 0.53 10.23
CA THR A 31 15.87 0.23 10.12
C THR A 31 16.26 0.13 8.67
N ASP A 32 17.20 0.96 8.25
CA ASP A 32 17.71 0.92 6.89
C ASP A 32 18.53 -0.35 6.68
N ILE A 33 18.39 -0.95 5.50
CA ILE A 33 19.11 -2.16 5.12
C ILE A 33 19.73 -1.95 3.73
N PRO A 34 20.80 -2.72 3.40
CA PRO A 34 21.30 -2.74 2.02
C PRO A 34 20.16 -3.17 1.09
N LYS A 35 19.90 -2.35 0.08
CA LYS A 35 18.78 -2.59 -0.84
C LYS A 35 19.14 -2.15 -2.24
N THR A 36 18.61 -2.85 -3.23
CA THR A 36 18.77 -2.49 -4.64
C THR A 36 17.59 -1.69 -5.17
N ASN A 37 16.45 -1.73 -4.47
CA ASN A 37 15.25 -1.05 -4.90
C ASN A 37 14.92 0.11 -3.95
N PRO A 38 14.89 1.36 -4.44
CA PRO A 38 14.63 2.52 -3.58
C PRO A 38 13.19 2.56 -3.01
N ILE A 39 12.28 1.74 -3.53
CA ILE A 39 10.92 1.63 -3.02
C ILE A 39 10.92 1.03 -1.61
N ILE A 40 11.91 0.19 -1.30
CA ILE A 40 12.07 -0.38 0.05
C ILE A 40 12.81 0.63 0.92
N ARG A 41 12.12 1.15 1.94
CA ARG A 41 12.71 2.15 2.86
C ARG A 41 13.51 1.52 4.00
N GLY A 42 13.40 0.20 4.16
CA GLY A 42 14.05 -0.52 5.23
C GLY A 42 13.11 -1.59 5.77
N VAL A 43 13.32 -1.98 7.03
CA VAL A 43 12.48 -2.97 7.70
C VAL A 43 11.99 -2.42 9.03
N VAL A 44 10.85 -2.92 9.45
CA VAL A 44 10.25 -2.58 10.74
C VAL A 44 9.91 -3.87 11.48
N ASN A 45 10.07 -3.86 12.80
CA ASN A 45 9.68 -4.99 13.63
C ASN A 45 8.26 -4.75 14.15
N VAL A 46 7.35 -5.62 13.75
CA VAL A 46 5.96 -5.58 14.24
C VAL A 46 5.62 -6.94 14.81
N ARG A 47 5.32 -6.97 16.11
CA ARG A 47 4.91 -8.20 16.82
C ARG A 47 5.91 -9.34 16.59
N SER A 48 7.19 -9.05 16.73
CA SER A 48 8.30 -10.00 16.54
C SER A 48 8.50 -10.47 15.10
N ARG A 49 7.86 -9.82 14.14
CA ARG A 49 8.06 -10.10 12.71
C ARG A 49 8.78 -8.93 12.05
N ILE A 50 9.72 -9.25 11.19
CA ILE A 50 10.44 -8.25 10.41
C ILE A 50 9.69 -8.06 9.11
N CYS A 51 9.25 -6.83 8.86
CA CYS A 51 8.45 -6.48 7.69
C CYS A 51 9.21 -5.46 6.82
N PRO A 52 9.47 -5.76 5.54
CA PRO A 52 9.95 -4.74 4.62
C PRO A 52 8.93 -3.61 4.52
N VAL A 53 9.42 -2.38 4.51
CA VAL A 53 8.58 -1.19 4.37
C VAL A 53 8.64 -0.70 2.94
N ILE A 54 7.50 -0.78 2.26
CA ILE A 54 7.35 -0.34 0.87
C ILE A 54 6.82 1.08 0.88
N ASP A 55 7.59 2.01 0.30
CA ASP A 55 7.19 3.40 0.18
C ASP A 55 6.26 3.55 -1.01
N LEU A 56 4.97 3.64 -0.74
CA LEU A 56 3.96 3.66 -1.79
C LEU A 56 3.99 4.97 -2.58
N ARG A 57 4.40 6.07 -1.97
CA ARG A 57 4.57 7.33 -2.70
C ARG A 57 5.70 7.20 -3.74
N MET A 58 6.81 6.57 -3.35
CA MET A 58 7.90 6.32 -4.29
C MET A 58 7.44 5.41 -5.43
N TYR A 59 6.66 4.37 -5.11
CA TYR A 59 6.14 3.43 -6.09
C TYR A 59 5.20 4.09 -7.09
N LEU A 60 4.30 4.97 -6.61
CA LEU A 60 3.24 5.56 -7.44
C LEU A 60 3.62 6.89 -8.06
N GLU A 61 4.41 7.72 -7.36
CA GLU A 61 4.66 9.10 -7.75
C GLU A 61 6.14 9.44 -7.87
N SER A 62 7.03 8.48 -7.66
CA SER A 62 8.49 8.66 -7.75
C SER A 62 9.05 9.71 -6.79
N THR A 63 8.36 9.97 -5.69
CA THR A 63 8.80 10.88 -4.63
C THR A 63 8.77 10.16 -3.29
N GLU A 64 9.77 10.42 -2.45
CA GLU A 64 9.87 9.77 -1.15
C GLU A 64 8.86 10.32 -0.14
N ASN A 65 8.32 9.42 0.68
CA ASN A 65 7.57 9.80 1.87
C ASN A 65 8.51 10.30 2.96
N GLU A 66 8.03 11.23 3.76
CA GLU A 66 8.69 11.59 5.00
C GLU A 66 8.47 10.48 6.04
N LEU A 67 9.54 10.11 6.75
CA LEU A 67 9.44 9.11 7.80
C LEU A 67 9.11 9.79 9.12
N ASN A 68 7.82 10.03 9.39
CA ASN A 68 7.37 10.66 10.63
C ASN A 68 6.11 9.98 11.16
N GLU A 69 5.70 10.38 12.36
CA GLU A 69 4.57 9.76 13.07
C GLU A 69 3.21 10.05 12.44
N GLU A 70 3.13 11.03 11.56
CA GLU A 70 1.88 11.34 10.86
C GLU A 70 1.54 10.31 9.78
N LYS A 71 2.54 9.56 9.33
CA LYS A 71 2.34 8.52 8.31
C LYS A 71 1.74 7.27 8.94
N LYS A 72 1.18 6.42 8.09
CA LYS A 72 0.59 5.14 8.48
C LYS A 72 1.29 4.00 7.79
N LEU A 73 1.28 2.86 8.47
CA LEU A 73 1.76 1.60 7.93
C LEU A 73 0.58 0.67 7.77
N ILE A 74 0.35 0.19 6.56
CA ILE A 74 -0.66 -0.84 6.28
C ILE A 74 0.08 -2.16 6.21
N LEU A 75 -0.09 -2.99 7.24
CA LEU A 75 0.58 -4.28 7.30
C LEU A 75 -0.22 -5.32 6.55
N PHE A 76 0.48 -6.12 5.75
CA PHE A 76 -0.16 -7.15 4.93
C PHE A 76 0.65 -8.43 4.91
N GLU A 77 -0.02 -9.51 4.50
CA GLU A 77 0.60 -10.82 4.33
C GLU A 77 0.22 -11.40 2.98
N ILE A 78 1.23 -11.86 2.24
CA ILE A 78 1.05 -12.57 0.96
C ILE A 78 1.95 -13.79 0.99
N ASN A 79 1.38 -14.96 0.70
CA ASN A 79 2.16 -16.20 0.60
C ASN A 79 3.06 -16.43 1.80
N GLU A 80 2.52 -16.21 3.01
CA GLU A 80 3.22 -16.37 4.29
C GLU A 80 4.35 -15.38 4.52
N ARG A 81 4.43 -14.32 3.72
CA ARG A 81 5.40 -13.23 3.89
C ARG A 81 4.69 -11.95 4.27
N ASN A 82 5.33 -11.17 5.11
CA ASN A 82 4.76 -9.93 5.64
C ASN A 82 5.44 -8.72 5.02
N GLY A 83 4.66 -7.67 4.82
CA GLY A 83 5.16 -6.38 4.37
C GLY A 83 4.36 -5.25 4.98
N ALA A 84 4.83 -4.04 4.81
CA ALA A 84 4.15 -2.85 5.27
C ALA A 84 4.17 -1.79 4.17
N LEU A 85 3.00 -1.24 3.87
CA LEU A 85 2.89 -0.13 2.93
C LEU A 85 2.93 1.18 3.71
N LEU A 86 3.86 2.06 3.35
CA LEU A 86 3.95 3.39 3.94
C LEU A 86 3.09 4.35 3.14
N VAL A 87 2.08 4.91 3.78
CA VAL A 87 1.12 5.82 3.16
C VAL A 87 0.98 7.09 3.99
N ASP A 88 0.39 8.13 3.41
CA ASP A 88 0.22 9.40 4.11
C ASP A 88 -0.86 9.32 5.18
N ASN A 89 -2.00 8.71 4.83
CA ASN A 89 -3.11 8.53 5.78
C ASN A 89 -4.06 7.48 5.25
N THR A 90 -4.84 6.89 6.16
CA THR A 90 -5.92 6.00 5.80
C THR A 90 -7.25 6.73 5.94
N ASP A 91 -8.25 6.28 5.20
CA ASP A 91 -9.57 6.91 5.20
C ASP A 91 -10.61 5.96 5.82
N ASN A 92 -11.23 5.10 5.02
CA ASN A 92 -12.23 4.17 5.55
C ASN A 92 -12.23 2.86 4.77
N ILE A 93 -13.07 1.93 5.22
CA ILE A 93 -13.33 0.68 4.51
C ILE A 93 -14.72 0.82 3.86
N MET A 94 -14.77 0.58 2.56
CA MET A 94 -16.02 0.65 1.82
C MET A 94 -16.28 -0.67 1.08
N ASP A 95 -17.54 -1.01 0.94
CA ASP A 95 -17.95 -2.16 0.17
C ASP A 95 -18.15 -1.74 -1.29
N VAL A 96 -17.37 -2.32 -2.19
CA VAL A 96 -17.37 -1.96 -3.60
C VAL A 96 -17.98 -3.10 -4.41
N ASP A 97 -18.96 -2.76 -5.24
CA ASP A 97 -19.52 -3.70 -6.19
C ASP A 97 -18.53 -3.87 -7.36
N SER A 98 -18.30 -5.12 -7.73
CA SER A 98 -17.35 -5.42 -8.82
C SER A 98 -17.73 -4.77 -10.15
N THR A 99 -19.02 -4.49 -10.37
CA THR A 99 -19.47 -3.80 -11.58
C THR A 99 -19.00 -2.35 -11.64
N ASN A 100 -18.56 -1.79 -10.51
CA ASN A 100 -18.05 -0.42 -10.43
C ASN A 100 -16.53 -0.35 -10.56
N ILE A 101 -15.90 -1.45 -10.92
CA ILE A 101 -14.45 -1.50 -11.15
C ILE A 101 -14.21 -1.59 -12.66
N GLU A 102 -13.51 -0.61 -13.20
CA GLU A 102 -13.13 -0.59 -14.62
C GLU A 102 -11.63 -0.83 -14.75
N GLU A 103 -11.25 -1.57 -15.78
CA GLU A 103 -9.85 -1.87 -16.08
C GLU A 103 -9.40 -1.09 -17.29
N PHE A 104 -8.29 -0.39 -17.14
CA PHE A 104 -7.67 0.37 -18.23
C PHE A 104 -6.31 -0.23 -18.53
N GLU A 105 -6.00 -0.41 -19.80
CA GLU A 105 -4.70 -0.90 -20.22
C GLU A 105 -4.01 0.15 -21.08
N SER A 106 -2.80 0.54 -20.71
CA SER A 106 -1.97 1.48 -21.45
C SER A 106 -0.52 1.06 -21.32
N GLU A 107 0.17 0.94 -22.45
CA GLU A 107 1.60 0.60 -22.50
C GLU A 107 1.97 -0.62 -21.64
N ARG A 108 1.14 -1.67 -21.68
CA ARG A 108 1.29 -2.93 -20.91
C ARG A 108 1.03 -2.79 -19.41
N VAL A 109 0.57 -1.65 -18.95
CA VAL A 109 0.17 -1.47 -17.58
C VAL A 109 -1.34 -1.56 -17.47
N LYS A 110 -1.83 -2.42 -16.59
CA LYS A 110 -3.25 -2.55 -16.29
C LYS A 110 -3.55 -1.78 -15.02
N THR A 111 -4.51 -0.87 -15.10
CA THR A 111 -4.93 -0.06 -13.97
C THR A 111 -6.40 -0.30 -13.71
N LYS A 112 -6.74 -0.65 -12.49
CA LYS A 112 -8.13 -0.79 -12.06
C LYS A 112 -8.57 0.48 -11.37
N VAL A 113 -9.74 0.97 -11.75
CA VAL A 113 -10.30 2.20 -11.21
C VAL A 113 -11.70 1.90 -10.66
N VAL A 114 -11.93 2.29 -9.43
CA VAL A 114 -13.25 2.22 -8.81
C VAL A 114 -13.98 3.53 -9.09
N ASN A 115 -15.22 3.40 -9.54
CA ASN A 115 -16.13 4.54 -9.73
C ASN A 115 -17.46 4.16 -9.09
N GLN A 116 -17.66 4.60 -7.84
CA GLN A 116 -18.85 4.27 -7.08
C GLN A 116 -19.30 5.47 -6.25
N ASP A 117 -20.57 5.83 -6.34
CA ASP A 117 -21.17 6.92 -5.56
C ASP A 117 -20.40 8.24 -5.66
N ASN A 118 -19.97 8.60 -6.86
CA ASN A 118 -19.16 9.78 -7.16
C ASN A 118 -17.75 9.74 -6.58
N ASP A 119 -17.33 8.61 -6.05
CA ASP A 119 -15.98 8.39 -5.54
C ASP A 119 -15.18 7.65 -6.61
N VAL A 120 -14.05 8.23 -7.03
CA VAL A 120 -13.20 7.64 -8.08
C VAL A 120 -11.78 7.54 -7.54
N PHE A 121 -11.25 6.33 -7.55
CA PHE A 121 -9.87 6.10 -7.10
C PHE A 121 -9.25 4.87 -7.76
N VAL A 122 -7.93 4.84 -7.77
CA VAL A 122 -7.19 3.70 -8.32
C VAL A 122 -7.13 2.59 -7.27
N LEU A 123 -7.43 1.37 -7.71
CA LEU A 123 -7.36 0.17 -6.88
C LEU A 123 -5.98 -0.48 -7.06
N ILE A 124 -5.26 -0.61 -5.97
CA ILE A 124 -3.93 -1.23 -5.93
C ILE A 124 -4.10 -2.69 -5.58
N ASP A 125 -3.40 -3.57 -6.30
CA ASP A 125 -3.37 -5.00 -5.99
C ASP A 125 -2.15 -5.30 -5.12
N ILE A 126 -2.39 -5.76 -3.91
CA ILE A 126 -1.31 -6.11 -2.96
C ILE A 126 -0.37 -7.17 -3.55
N ASN A 127 -0.89 -8.07 -4.39
CA ASN A 127 -0.06 -9.10 -5.02
C ASN A 127 1.05 -8.53 -5.89
N ASP A 128 0.92 -7.30 -6.36
CA ASP A 128 1.96 -6.63 -7.14
C ASP A 128 3.24 -6.39 -6.32
N PHE A 129 3.14 -6.44 -4.99
CA PHE A 129 4.27 -6.20 -4.10
C PHE A 129 5.00 -7.47 -3.69
N ASP A 130 4.54 -8.63 -4.14
CA ASP A 130 5.12 -9.92 -3.77
C ASP A 130 6.63 -9.99 -4.07
N THR A 131 7.05 -9.46 -5.21
CA THR A 131 8.45 -9.45 -5.63
C THR A 131 9.34 -8.62 -4.71
N PHE A 132 8.80 -7.62 -4.03
CA PHE A 132 9.56 -6.77 -3.11
C PHE A 132 9.82 -7.43 -1.77
N LEU A 133 9.16 -8.54 -1.49
CA LEU A 133 9.30 -9.26 -0.23
C LEU A 133 10.39 -10.32 -0.27
N ASP A 134 11.03 -10.54 -1.41
CA ASP A 134 12.00 -11.60 -1.67
C ASP A 134 13.46 -11.15 -1.49
N ASN A 135 13.75 -10.37 -0.50
CA ASN A 135 15.14 -9.95 -0.28
C ASN A 135 15.81 -10.70 0.85
#